data_16408584d6cf6157ca657eac7dd03da9
#
_entry.id   16408584d6cf6157ca657eac7dd03da9
#
_cell.length_a   1.000
_cell.length_b   1.000
_cell.length_c   1.000
_cell.angle_alpha   90.00
_cell.angle_beta   90.00
_cell.angle_gamma   90.00
#
_symmetry.space_group_name_H-M   'P 1'
#
loop_
_entity.id
_entity.type
_entity.pdbx_description
1 polymer ?
#
loop_
_entity_poly.entity_id
_entity_poly.type
_entity_poly.pdbx_seq_one_letter_code
_entity_poly.pdbx_strand_id
1 'polypeptide(L)'
;MKATSEELTIFVAVVESGSFSRAAEQLGQANSAVSRSVKKLEMKLGVSLLNRTTRQLSLTEEGERYFRRVQSVLQEMAAAETEIMESRSTPRGLLRIDAATPVVLHFLMPLIKPFRERYPEMTLSLVSSETFINLIERKVDVAIRAGTLTDSSLRARPLFTSYRKIIASPHYIAEHGKPETVEELKQHLCLGFTEPVSLNTWPVACHDGQLHETTCGLSSNSGETLKQLCLEGNGIACLSDYMIDKEIAAGQLVELMADKRLPVEMPFSAVYYSDRAVSTRIRAFIDFLSEHIKTAPGGAA
;
A
#
# COMPACT_ATOMS: atom_id res chain seq x y z
N MET A 1 -4.11 -44.12 6.00
CA MET A 1 -3.98 -42.99 5.05
C MET A 1 -5.22 -42.12 5.17
N LYS A 2 -5.07 -40.75 5.16
CA LYS A 2 -6.23 -39.83 5.28
C LYS A 2 -6.99 -39.73 3.95
N ALA A 3 -8.32 -39.52 4.01
CA ALA A 3 -9.14 -39.17 2.85
C ALA A 3 -8.70 -37.85 2.23
N THR A 4 -8.81 -37.67 0.91
CA THR A 4 -8.51 -36.44 0.20
C THR A 4 -9.81 -35.67 -0.08
N SER A 5 -9.71 -34.33 -0.24
CA SER A 5 -10.88 -33.49 -0.59
C SER A 5 -11.57 -33.97 -1.86
N GLU A 6 -10.83 -34.41 -2.87
CA GLU A 6 -11.38 -34.96 -4.11
C GLU A 6 -12.22 -36.26 -3.86
N GLU A 7 -11.70 -37.17 -3.05
CA GLU A 7 -12.43 -38.39 -2.68
C GLU A 7 -13.74 -38.09 -1.93
N LEU A 8 -13.72 -37.05 -1.06
CA LEU A 8 -14.89 -36.57 -0.33
C LEU A 8 -15.93 -35.97 -1.29
N THR A 9 -15.50 -35.08 -2.19
CA THR A 9 -16.37 -34.48 -3.20
C THR A 9 -17.03 -35.53 -4.09
N ILE A 10 -16.27 -36.51 -4.55
CA ILE A 10 -16.78 -37.59 -5.38
C ILE A 10 -17.83 -38.44 -4.60
N PHE A 11 -17.55 -38.77 -3.34
CA PHE A 11 -18.48 -39.50 -2.49
C PHE A 11 -19.81 -38.74 -2.32
N VAL A 12 -19.74 -37.44 -1.98
CA VAL A 12 -20.94 -36.61 -1.82
C VAL A 12 -21.74 -36.53 -3.13
N ALA A 13 -21.08 -36.31 -4.27
CA ALA A 13 -21.73 -36.24 -5.57
C ALA A 13 -22.45 -37.59 -5.92
N VAL A 14 -21.85 -38.73 -5.59
CA VAL A 14 -22.46 -40.05 -5.79
C VAL A 14 -23.71 -40.23 -4.94
N VAL A 15 -23.68 -39.79 -3.67
CA VAL A 15 -24.82 -39.87 -2.76
C VAL A 15 -25.96 -38.96 -3.21
N GLU A 16 -25.66 -37.71 -3.51
CA GLU A 16 -26.65 -36.69 -3.92
C GLU A 16 -27.32 -37.03 -5.26
N SER A 17 -26.54 -37.50 -6.22
CA SER A 17 -27.08 -37.90 -7.52
C SER A 17 -27.80 -39.23 -7.50
N GLY A 18 -27.58 -40.07 -6.46
CA GLY A 18 -28.11 -41.42 -6.33
C GLY A 18 -27.56 -42.41 -7.38
N SER A 19 -26.50 -42.04 -8.11
CA SER A 19 -25.97 -42.85 -9.22
C SER A 19 -24.52 -42.53 -9.51
N PHE A 20 -23.67 -43.54 -9.63
CA PHE A 20 -22.28 -43.37 -10.06
C PHE A 20 -22.16 -42.73 -11.46
N SER A 21 -23.06 -43.09 -12.39
CA SER A 21 -23.03 -42.54 -13.75
C SER A 21 -23.39 -41.05 -13.78
N ARG A 22 -24.45 -40.65 -13.02
CA ARG A 22 -24.80 -39.21 -12.93
C ARG A 22 -23.73 -38.39 -12.22
N ALA A 23 -23.15 -38.94 -11.15
CA ALA A 23 -22.03 -38.28 -10.49
C ALA A 23 -20.81 -38.09 -11.42
N ALA A 24 -20.50 -39.12 -12.20
CA ALA A 24 -19.43 -39.08 -13.18
C ALA A 24 -19.66 -38.00 -14.25
N GLU A 25 -20.89 -37.89 -14.75
CA GLU A 25 -21.30 -36.86 -15.71
C GLU A 25 -21.19 -35.45 -15.11
N GLN A 26 -21.71 -35.24 -13.89
CA GLN A 26 -21.62 -33.96 -13.17
C GLN A 26 -20.19 -33.53 -12.91
N LEU A 27 -19.29 -34.45 -12.61
CA LEU A 27 -17.89 -34.20 -12.32
C LEU A 27 -16.99 -34.17 -13.56
N GLY A 28 -17.51 -34.45 -14.75
CA GLY A 28 -16.70 -34.54 -15.97
C GLY A 28 -15.68 -35.69 -15.93
N GLN A 29 -15.96 -36.78 -15.21
CA GLN A 29 -15.04 -37.90 -15.00
C GLN A 29 -15.61 -39.21 -15.57
N ALA A 30 -14.75 -40.20 -15.80
CA ALA A 30 -15.20 -41.53 -16.21
C ALA A 30 -15.86 -42.24 -15.02
N ASN A 31 -16.97 -42.96 -15.25
CA ASN A 31 -17.70 -43.73 -14.23
C ASN A 31 -16.79 -44.72 -13.47
N SER A 32 -15.82 -45.33 -14.16
CA SER A 32 -14.83 -46.22 -13.55
C SER A 32 -13.89 -45.51 -12.59
N ALA A 33 -13.58 -44.23 -12.82
CA ALA A 33 -12.75 -43.40 -11.95
C ALA A 33 -13.51 -43.04 -10.66
N VAL A 34 -14.76 -42.58 -10.80
CA VAL A 34 -15.65 -42.26 -9.68
C VAL A 34 -15.86 -43.49 -8.78
N SER A 35 -16.13 -44.66 -9.37
CA SER A 35 -16.30 -45.92 -8.61
C SER A 35 -15.02 -46.33 -7.87
N ARG A 36 -13.85 -46.17 -8.50
CA ARG A 36 -12.55 -46.47 -7.86
C ARG A 36 -12.25 -45.50 -6.72
N SER A 37 -12.58 -44.22 -6.86
CA SER A 37 -12.36 -43.21 -5.84
C SER A 37 -13.18 -43.51 -4.58
N VAL A 38 -14.47 -43.81 -4.72
CA VAL A 38 -15.33 -44.20 -3.58
C VAL A 38 -14.80 -45.46 -2.91
N LYS A 39 -14.44 -46.49 -3.70
CA LYS A 39 -13.89 -47.76 -3.15
C LYS A 39 -12.58 -47.51 -2.39
N LYS A 40 -11.73 -46.62 -2.89
CA LYS A 40 -10.49 -46.21 -2.22
C LYS A 40 -10.76 -45.45 -0.91
N LEU A 41 -11.80 -44.61 -0.87
CA LEU A 41 -12.24 -43.92 0.35
C LEU A 41 -12.71 -44.95 1.40
N GLU A 42 -13.58 -45.89 1.03
CA GLU A 42 -14.04 -46.98 1.90
C GLU A 42 -12.86 -47.80 2.47
N MET A 43 -11.92 -48.17 1.61
CA MET A 43 -10.68 -48.87 2.05
C MET A 43 -9.86 -48.05 3.06
N LYS A 44 -9.74 -46.76 2.85
CA LYS A 44 -9.01 -45.87 3.79
C LYS A 44 -9.69 -45.75 5.15
N LEU A 45 -11.02 -45.76 5.17
CA LEU A 45 -11.83 -45.66 6.39
C LEU A 45 -12.03 -47.03 7.07
N GLY A 46 -11.79 -48.13 6.35
CA GLY A 46 -11.99 -49.50 6.85
C GLY A 46 -13.45 -49.92 7.00
N VAL A 47 -14.38 -49.16 6.39
CA VAL A 47 -15.81 -49.40 6.46
C VAL A 47 -16.46 -49.18 5.10
N SER A 48 -17.55 -49.90 4.80
CA SER A 48 -18.38 -49.62 3.64
C SER A 48 -19.34 -48.48 3.93
N LEU A 49 -19.36 -47.51 3.02
CA LEU A 49 -20.24 -46.32 3.11
C LEU A 49 -21.51 -46.51 2.28
N LEU A 50 -21.44 -47.36 1.25
CA LEU A 50 -22.53 -47.60 0.31
C LEU A 50 -22.92 -49.07 0.27
N ASN A 51 -24.23 -49.36 0.30
CA ASN A 51 -24.80 -50.66 -0.03
C ASN A 51 -24.90 -50.77 -1.56
N ARG A 52 -24.15 -51.73 -2.12
CA ARG A 52 -24.14 -51.96 -3.56
C ARG A 52 -25.11 -53.10 -3.90
N THR A 53 -26.35 -52.78 -4.16
CA THR A 53 -27.26 -53.71 -4.78
C THR A 53 -27.45 -53.40 -6.27
N THR A 54 -27.77 -54.38 -7.09
CA THR A 54 -27.92 -54.20 -8.54
C THR A 54 -29.10 -53.31 -8.95
N ARG A 55 -29.94 -52.87 -8.00
CA ARG A 55 -31.15 -52.08 -8.26
C ARG A 55 -31.19 -50.70 -7.63
N GLN A 56 -30.46 -50.46 -6.54
CA GLN A 56 -30.43 -49.11 -5.88
C GLN A 56 -29.12 -48.88 -5.15
N LEU A 57 -28.68 -47.61 -5.18
CA LEU A 57 -27.61 -47.10 -4.34
C LEU A 57 -28.23 -46.61 -3.03
N SER A 58 -27.76 -47.09 -1.90
CA SER A 58 -28.19 -46.61 -0.58
C SER A 58 -26.96 -46.48 0.33
N LEU A 59 -27.05 -45.60 1.32
CA LEU A 59 -26.02 -45.44 2.35
C LEU A 59 -26.10 -46.58 3.38
N THR A 60 -24.95 -46.96 3.94
CA THR A 60 -24.88 -47.68 5.20
C THR A 60 -25.13 -46.71 6.37
N GLU A 61 -25.29 -47.19 7.60
CA GLU A 61 -25.42 -46.34 8.77
C GLU A 61 -24.16 -45.47 8.98
N GLU A 62 -22.98 -46.07 8.80
CA GLU A 62 -21.69 -45.38 8.79
C GLU A 62 -21.62 -44.36 7.67
N GLY A 63 -22.09 -44.73 6.47
CA GLY A 63 -22.16 -43.87 5.30
C GLY A 63 -23.02 -42.65 5.52
N GLU A 64 -24.17 -42.78 6.18
CA GLU A 64 -25.08 -41.66 6.47
C GLU A 64 -24.48 -40.69 7.46
N ARG A 65 -23.87 -41.19 8.54
CA ARG A 65 -23.14 -40.34 9.51
C ARG A 65 -21.97 -39.62 8.87
N TYR A 66 -21.21 -40.31 8.03
CA TYR A 66 -20.06 -39.77 7.34
C TYR A 66 -20.47 -38.71 6.31
N PHE A 67 -21.50 -39.00 5.52
CA PHE A 67 -22.05 -38.09 4.50
C PHE A 67 -22.43 -36.73 5.11
N ARG A 68 -23.23 -36.71 6.19
CA ARG A 68 -23.64 -35.46 6.85
C ARG A 68 -22.42 -34.60 7.31
N ARG A 69 -21.41 -35.27 7.88
CA ARG A 69 -20.19 -34.57 8.33
C ARG A 69 -19.36 -34.04 7.17
N VAL A 70 -19.16 -34.85 6.14
CA VAL A 70 -18.36 -34.45 4.97
C VAL A 70 -19.06 -33.34 4.20
N GLN A 71 -20.37 -33.39 4.04
CA GLN A 71 -21.15 -32.34 3.40
C GLN A 71 -20.94 -30.97 4.11
N SER A 72 -21.03 -30.94 5.44
CA SER A 72 -20.77 -29.73 6.23
C SER A 72 -19.35 -29.20 6.02
N VAL A 73 -18.34 -30.07 6.06
CA VAL A 73 -16.95 -29.68 5.84
C VAL A 73 -16.71 -29.08 4.44
N LEU A 74 -17.27 -29.71 3.41
CA LEU A 74 -17.16 -29.22 2.03
C LEU A 74 -17.89 -27.89 1.84
N GLN A 75 -19.03 -27.68 2.50
CA GLN A 75 -19.74 -26.39 2.51
C GLN A 75 -18.93 -25.30 3.22
N GLU A 76 -18.30 -25.59 4.35
CA GLU A 76 -17.44 -24.66 5.05
C GLU A 76 -16.21 -24.29 4.21
N MET A 77 -15.61 -25.26 3.51
CA MET A 77 -14.51 -24.98 2.58
C MET A 77 -14.94 -24.06 1.42
N ALA A 78 -16.09 -24.36 0.79
CA ALA A 78 -16.63 -23.53 -0.28
C ALA A 78 -16.99 -22.11 0.20
N ALA A 79 -17.54 -21.98 1.41
CA ALA A 79 -17.81 -20.68 2.03
C ALA A 79 -16.53 -19.87 2.26
N ALA A 80 -15.47 -20.50 2.76
CA ALA A 80 -14.17 -19.85 2.94
C ALA A 80 -13.55 -19.38 1.61
N GLU A 81 -13.65 -20.20 0.55
CA GLU A 81 -13.21 -19.82 -0.79
C GLU A 81 -14.03 -18.66 -1.36
N THR A 82 -15.35 -18.69 -1.17
CA THR A 82 -16.26 -17.60 -1.58
C THR A 82 -15.95 -16.31 -0.83
N GLU A 83 -15.72 -16.36 0.47
CA GLU A 83 -15.32 -15.20 1.28
C GLU A 83 -14.04 -14.53 0.74
N ILE A 84 -13.05 -15.33 0.36
CA ILE A 84 -11.81 -14.82 -0.25
C ILE A 84 -12.07 -14.26 -1.65
N MET A 85 -12.95 -14.87 -2.45
CA MET A 85 -13.31 -14.36 -3.78
C MET A 85 -14.11 -13.05 -3.71
N GLU A 86 -15.05 -12.94 -2.78
CA GLU A 86 -15.83 -11.72 -2.53
C GLU A 86 -14.94 -10.59 -1.98
N SER A 87 -13.95 -10.89 -1.15
CA SER A 87 -12.92 -9.95 -0.72
C SER A 87 -12.13 -9.33 -1.89
N ARG A 88 -12.17 -9.93 -3.08
CA ARG A 88 -11.57 -9.38 -4.30
C ARG A 88 -12.46 -8.39 -5.04
N SER A 89 -13.76 -8.34 -4.78
CA SER A 89 -14.70 -7.46 -5.48
C SER A 89 -14.93 -6.14 -4.75
N THR A 90 -14.98 -6.15 -3.42
CA THR A 90 -15.24 -4.95 -2.61
C THR A 90 -14.07 -4.65 -1.67
N PRO A 91 -13.46 -3.46 -1.75
CA PRO A 91 -12.38 -3.07 -0.83
C PRO A 91 -12.91 -2.96 0.60
N ARG A 92 -12.40 -3.81 1.51
CA ARG A 92 -12.82 -3.84 2.93
C ARG A 92 -11.67 -4.20 3.87
N GLY A 93 -11.79 -3.83 5.14
CA GLY A 93 -10.84 -4.15 6.20
C GLY A 93 -9.72 -3.13 6.36
N LEU A 94 -8.69 -3.45 7.14
CA LEU A 94 -7.62 -2.54 7.53
C LEU A 94 -6.57 -2.38 6.44
N LEU A 95 -6.26 -1.12 6.09
CA LEU A 95 -5.14 -0.71 5.24
C LEU A 95 -4.15 0.12 6.06
N ARG A 96 -2.91 -0.35 6.17
CA ARG A 96 -1.83 0.33 6.86
C ARG A 96 -0.95 1.09 5.87
N ILE A 97 -0.86 2.41 6.08
CA ILE A 97 -0.15 3.34 5.20
C ILE A 97 0.98 3.97 6.01
N ASP A 98 2.18 3.96 5.45
CA ASP A 98 3.36 4.63 6.02
C ASP A 98 3.85 5.73 5.09
N ALA A 99 4.18 6.88 5.66
CA ALA A 99 4.81 7.98 4.93
C ALA A 99 5.54 8.91 5.90
N ALA A 100 6.44 9.76 5.40
CA ALA A 100 7.01 10.83 6.19
C ALA A 100 5.93 11.79 6.69
N THR A 101 6.12 12.35 7.88
CA THR A 101 5.15 13.27 8.51
C THR A 101 4.64 14.35 7.56
N PRO A 102 5.48 15.06 6.79
CA PRO A 102 4.99 16.05 5.84
C PRO A 102 4.04 15.49 4.78
N VAL A 103 4.32 14.27 4.29
CA VAL A 103 3.45 13.60 3.29
C VAL A 103 2.09 13.26 3.91
N VAL A 104 2.08 12.79 5.15
CA VAL A 104 0.82 12.52 5.86
C VAL A 104 0.02 13.79 6.00
N LEU A 105 0.62 14.89 6.50
CA LEU A 105 -0.08 16.12 6.84
C LEU A 105 -0.53 16.93 5.63
N HIS A 106 0.34 17.07 4.62
CA HIS A 106 0.09 17.99 3.51
C HIS A 106 -0.45 17.34 2.25
N PHE A 107 -0.17 16.04 2.06
CA PHE A 107 -0.64 15.31 0.89
C PHE A 107 -1.80 14.34 1.21
N LEU A 108 -1.66 13.47 2.21
CA LEU A 108 -2.68 12.46 2.50
C LEU A 108 -3.88 13.02 3.26
N MET A 109 -3.68 13.86 4.26
CA MET A 109 -4.74 14.33 5.16
C MET A 109 -5.96 14.91 4.42
N PRO A 110 -5.83 15.75 3.38
CA PRO A 110 -6.96 16.25 2.61
C PRO A 110 -7.76 15.17 1.89
N LEU A 111 -7.11 14.03 1.59
CA LEU A 111 -7.69 12.92 0.82
C LEU A 111 -8.37 11.86 1.70
N ILE A 112 -8.15 11.88 3.01
CA ILE A 112 -8.65 10.84 3.93
C ILE A 112 -10.19 10.86 4.01
N LYS A 113 -10.81 12.03 4.16
CA LYS A 113 -12.27 12.14 4.23
C LYS A 113 -12.93 11.64 2.95
N PRO A 114 -12.59 12.13 1.75
CA PRO A 114 -13.16 11.64 0.50
C PRO A 114 -12.95 10.13 0.27
N PHE A 115 -11.76 9.61 0.67
CA PHE A 115 -11.48 8.19 0.57
C PHE A 115 -12.42 7.35 1.45
N ARG A 116 -12.61 7.74 2.71
CA ARG A 116 -13.51 7.03 3.64
C ARG A 116 -14.98 7.09 3.22
N GLU A 117 -15.40 8.17 2.60
CA GLU A 117 -16.76 8.29 2.05
C GLU A 117 -16.98 7.36 0.86
N ARG A 118 -15.95 7.18 0.01
CA ARG A 118 -15.99 6.26 -1.14
C ARG A 118 -15.87 4.78 -0.76
N TYR A 119 -15.14 4.48 0.32
CA TYR A 119 -14.85 3.12 0.78
C TYR A 119 -15.17 2.95 2.27
N PRO A 120 -16.46 2.94 2.66
CA PRO A 120 -16.88 2.97 4.07
C PRO A 120 -16.50 1.70 4.86
N GLU A 121 -16.29 0.57 4.17
CA GLU A 121 -15.90 -0.70 4.79
C GLU A 121 -14.37 -0.81 5.02
N MET A 122 -13.60 0.19 4.60
CA MET A 122 -12.16 0.24 4.85
C MET A 122 -11.82 1.01 6.11
N THR A 123 -10.93 0.44 6.92
CA THR A 123 -10.30 1.10 8.07
C THR A 123 -8.88 1.50 7.67
N LEU A 124 -8.48 2.74 7.97
CA LEU A 124 -7.14 3.25 7.70
C LEU A 124 -6.31 3.33 8.99
N SER A 125 -5.05 2.93 8.88
CA SER A 125 -4.02 3.18 9.89
C SER A 125 -2.88 3.94 9.24
N LEU A 126 -2.67 5.20 9.67
CA LEU A 126 -1.59 6.06 9.18
C LEU A 126 -0.42 6.00 10.16
N VAL A 127 0.76 5.71 9.64
CA VAL A 127 2.01 5.72 10.40
C VAL A 127 2.92 6.78 9.81
N SER A 128 3.49 7.63 10.66
CA SER A 128 4.45 8.64 10.25
C SER A 128 5.86 8.16 10.58
N SER A 129 6.68 7.91 9.55
CA SER A 129 8.05 7.41 9.68
C SER A 129 9.02 8.26 8.88
N GLU A 130 10.00 8.88 9.54
CA GLU A 130 11.01 9.72 8.88
C GLU A 130 12.15 8.87 8.25
N THR A 131 12.21 7.59 8.55
CA THR A 131 13.22 6.66 8.02
C THR A 131 12.60 5.61 7.11
N PHE A 132 13.41 5.03 6.22
CA PHE A 132 12.99 3.87 5.45
C PHE A 132 12.78 2.68 6.38
N ILE A 133 11.58 2.11 6.33
CA ILE A 133 11.20 0.94 7.10
C ILE A 133 11.01 -0.27 6.19
N ASN A 134 11.29 -1.47 6.69
CA ASN A 134 10.91 -2.71 6.03
C ASN A 134 9.39 -2.88 6.15
N LEU A 135 8.69 -2.86 5.02
CA LEU A 135 7.23 -2.92 4.97
C LEU A 135 6.67 -4.23 5.55
N ILE A 136 7.37 -5.36 5.34
CA ILE A 136 6.95 -6.67 5.84
C ILE A 136 7.04 -6.71 7.37
N GLU A 137 8.20 -6.34 7.94
CA GLU A 137 8.43 -6.37 9.38
C GLU A 137 7.45 -5.46 10.13
N ARG A 138 7.14 -4.30 9.57
CA ARG A 138 6.22 -3.32 10.15
C ARG A 138 4.76 -3.56 9.78
N LYS A 139 4.47 -4.59 8.97
CA LYS A 139 3.12 -4.94 8.49
C LYS A 139 2.43 -3.75 7.81
N VAL A 140 3.18 -2.99 7.01
CA VAL A 140 2.70 -1.87 6.20
C VAL A 140 2.23 -2.40 4.85
N ASP A 141 1.03 -2.01 4.43
CA ASP A 141 0.45 -2.43 3.16
C ASP A 141 0.94 -1.54 2.00
N VAL A 142 1.02 -0.22 2.24
CA VAL A 142 1.49 0.79 1.28
C VAL A 142 2.37 1.80 1.98
N ALA A 143 3.51 2.13 1.38
CA ALA A 143 4.29 3.29 1.83
C ALA A 143 4.38 4.35 0.72
N ILE A 144 4.41 5.64 1.08
CA ILE A 144 4.70 6.72 0.14
C ILE A 144 6.13 7.17 0.36
N ARG A 145 6.93 7.13 -0.71
CA ARG A 145 8.37 7.39 -0.66
C ARG A 145 8.79 8.42 -1.70
N ALA A 146 9.73 9.27 -1.30
CA ALA A 146 10.40 10.21 -2.17
C ALA A 146 11.66 9.60 -2.79
N GLY A 147 12.00 10.04 -4.00
CA GLY A 147 13.21 9.65 -4.71
C GLY A 147 13.09 8.35 -5.51
N THR A 148 14.22 7.90 -6.03
CA THR A 148 14.31 6.66 -6.81
C THR A 148 14.38 5.44 -5.89
N LEU A 149 13.58 4.41 -6.22
CA LEU A 149 13.53 3.18 -5.48
C LEU A 149 14.60 2.21 -5.98
N THR A 150 15.38 1.66 -5.07
CA THR A 150 16.46 0.71 -5.36
C THR A 150 16.05 -0.74 -5.11
N ASP A 151 14.99 -0.99 -4.34
CA ASP A 151 14.53 -2.35 -4.01
C ASP A 151 13.63 -2.91 -5.10
N SER A 152 14.13 -3.92 -5.82
CA SER A 152 13.42 -4.60 -6.92
C SER A 152 12.27 -5.52 -6.45
N SER A 153 12.16 -5.81 -5.16
CA SER A 153 11.07 -6.63 -4.60
C SER A 153 9.76 -5.84 -4.42
N LEU A 154 9.85 -4.51 -4.46
CA LEU A 154 8.71 -3.62 -4.30
C LEU A 154 8.15 -3.20 -5.67
N ARG A 155 6.83 -3.08 -5.73
CA ARG A 155 6.15 -2.39 -6.82
C ARG A 155 6.03 -0.92 -6.48
N ALA A 156 6.28 -0.07 -7.48
CA ALA A 156 6.14 1.37 -7.37
C ALA A 156 5.07 1.89 -8.32
N ARG A 157 4.22 2.77 -7.83
CA ARG A 157 3.28 3.57 -8.63
C ARG A 157 3.62 5.03 -8.45
N PRO A 158 4.08 5.74 -9.48
CA PRO A 158 4.32 7.18 -9.41
C PRO A 158 3.04 7.92 -9.00
N LEU A 159 3.18 8.91 -8.12
CA LEU A 159 2.10 9.75 -7.63
C LEU A 159 2.26 11.17 -8.16
N PHE A 160 3.23 11.91 -7.65
CA PHE A 160 3.50 13.28 -8.03
C PHE A 160 4.99 13.60 -7.96
N THR A 161 5.39 14.70 -8.59
CA THR A 161 6.74 15.26 -8.47
C THR A 161 6.67 16.56 -7.67
N SER A 162 7.57 16.73 -6.73
CA SER A 162 7.72 17.95 -5.93
C SER A 162 9.02 18.64 -6.28
N TYR A 163 9.05 19.95 -6.08
CA TYR A 163 10.23 20.78 -6.24
C TYR A 163 10.55 21.45 -4.90
N ARG A 164 11.83 21.58 -4.59
CA ARG A 164 12.25 22.20 -3.35
C ARG A 164 12.44 23.71 -3.54
N LYS A 165 12.04 24.46 -2.53
CA LYS A 165 12.18 25.92 -2.47
C LYS A 165 13.01 26.32 -1.26
N ILE A 166 13.86 27.33 -1.43
CA ILE A 166 14.60 27.94 -0.33
C ILE A 166 13.70 29.01 0.27
N ILE A 167 13.49 28.96 1.57
CA ILE A 167 12.51 29.80 2.26
C ILE A 167 13.05 30.38 3.58
N ALA A 168 12.50 31.52 3.96
CA ALA A 168 12.65 32.09 5.30
C ALA A 168 11.35 32.75 5.73
N SER A 169 11.17 33.00 7.04
CA SER A 169 10.09 33.84 7.52
C SER A 169 10.39 35.32 7.28
N PRO A 170 9.36 36.16 7.10
CA PRO A 170 9.56 37.62 7.02
C PRO A 170 10.29 38.20 8.24
N HIS A 171 10.07 37.63 9.41
CA HIS A 171 10.72 38.03 10.65
C HIS A 171 12.25 37.81 10.56
N TYR A 172 12.67 36.61 10.16
CA TYR A 172 14.09 36.30 9.97
C TYR A 172 14.76 37.25 8.97
N ILE A 173 14.07 37.53 7.83
CA ILE A 173 14.59 38.44 6.79
C ILE A 173 14.73 39.86 7.32
N ALA A 174 13.79 40.33 8.13
CA ALA A 174 13.86 41.69 8.71
C ALA A 174 15.06 41.89 9.66
N GLU A 175 15.45 40.82 10.38
CA GLU A 175 16.57 40.89 11.33
C GLU A 175 17.93 40.61 10.70
N HIS A 176 18.00 39.72 9.70
CA HIS A 176 19.27 39.23 9.17
C HIS A 176 19.54 39.58 7.71
N GLY A 177 18.56 40.23 7.05
CA GLY A 177 18.64 40.52 5.64
C GLY A 177 18.17 39.34 4.75
N LYS A 178 18.05 39.65 3.47
CA LYS A 178 17.62 38.67 2.44
C LYS A 178 18.84 38.31 1.59
N PRO A 179 19.29 37.02 1.61
CA PRO A 179 20.41 36.63 0.75
C PRO A 179 19.98 36.61 -0.73
N GLU A 180 20.79 37.21 -1.57
CA GLU A 180 20.60 37.26 -3.01
C GLU A 180 21.54 36.30 -3.75
N THR A 181 22.57 35.79 -3.09
CA THR A 181 23.58 34.89 -3.68
C THR A 181 23.82 33.66 -2.77
N VAL A 182 24.40 32.62 -3.37
CA VAL A 182 24.80 31.40 -2.64
C VAL A 182 25.90 31.71 -1.62
N GLU A 183 26.77 32.68 -1.92
CA GLU A 183 27.82 33.13 -1.02
C GLU A 183 27.26 33.82 0.23
N GLU A 184 26.21 34.61 0.06
CA GLU A 184 25.51 35.24 1.17
C GLU A 184 24.81 34.24 2.07
N LEU A 185 24.26 33.13 1.50
CA LEU A 185 23.69 32.04 2.29
C LEU A 185 24.63 31.49 3.37
N LYS A 186 25.94 31.50 3.12
CA LYS A 186 26.96 31.06 4.09
C LYS A 186 27.03 31.93 5.34
N GLN A 187 26.47 33.13 5.29
CA GLN A 187 26.43 34.08 6.42
C GLN A 187 25.12 33.93 7.23
N HIS A 188 24.18 33.12 6.75
CA HIS A 188 22.92 32.88 7.41
C HIS A 188 22.88 31.55 8.15
N LEU A 189 22.04 31.46 9.16
CA LEU A 189 21.74 30.19 9.80
C LEU A 189 20.85 29.33 8.86
N CYS A 190 21.42 28.25 8.34
CA CYS A 190 20.70 27.31 7.50
C CYS A 190 20.20 26.14 8.33
N LEU A 191 18.94 25.76 8.09
CA LEU A 191 18.25 24.63 8.69
C LEU A 191 18.32 23.44 7.73
N GLY A 192 18.71 22.27 8.19
CA GLY A 192 18.87 21.14 7.29
C GLY A 192 18.48 19.79 7.90
N PHE A 193 18.58 18.76 7.08
CA PHE A 193 18.25 17.40 7.46
C PHE A 193 19.45 16.71 8.12
N THR A 194 19.18 15.97 9.21
CA THR A 194 20.16 15.04 9.77
C THR A 194 20.34 13.84 8.85
N GLU A 195 19.21 13.33 8.28
CA GLU A 195 19.14 12.24 7.32
C GLU A 195 17.89 12.38 6.45
N PRO A 196 17.97 12.05 5.15
CA PRO A 196 19.20 11.82 4.39
C PRO A 196 19.97 13.11 4.09
N VAL A 197 21.28 13.06 4.21
CA VAL A 197 22.17 14.23 4.01
C VAL A 197 22.03 14.84 2.60
N SER A 198 21.66 14.04 1.60
CA SER A 198 21.42 14.51 0.23
C SER A 198 20.34 15.60 0.11
N LEU A 199 19.45 15.73 1.08
CA LEU A 199 18.47 16.82 1.13
C LEU A 199 19.10 18.17 1.49
N ASN A 200 20.35 18.20 1.95
CA ASN A 200 21.10 19.45 2.20
C ASN A 200 21.81 19.98 0.94
N THR A 201 21.73 19.28 -0.18
CA THR A 201 22.11 19.80 -1.49
C THR A 201 20.94 20.61 -2.06
N TRP A 202 21.07 21.94 -2.04
CA TRP A 202 19.97 22.84 -2.39
C TRP A 202 19.90 23.12 -3.90
N PRO A 203 18.73 23.44 -4.48
CA PRO A 203 18.52 23.56 -5.92
C PRO A 203 18.97 24.93 -6.47
N VAL A 204 20.16 25.36 -6.12
CA VAL A 204 20.83 26.57 -6.64
C VAL A 204 22.27 26.22 -7.01
N ALA A 205 22.80 26.83 -8.06
CA ALA A 205 24.16 26.58 -8.53
C ALA A 205 25.19 27.43 -7.81
N CYS A 206 26.32 26.84 -7.45
CA CYS A 206 27.55 27.51 -7.12
C CYS A 206 28.25 28.04 -8.39
N HIS A 207 29.31 28.84 -8.24
CA HIS A 207 30.08 29.39 -9.37
C HIS A 207 30.70 28.31 -10.30
N ASP A 208 30.97 27.13 -9.77
CA ASP A 208 31.48 25.96 -10.53
C ASP A 208 30.40 25.18 -11.26
N GLY A 209 29.13 25.60 -11.17
CA GLY A 209 27.97 24.94 -11.76
C GLY A 209 27.44 23.75 -10.96
N GLN A 210 28.04 23.40 -9.82
CA GLN A 210 27.55 22.36 -8.92
C GLN A 210 26.39 22.87 -8.07
N LEU A 211 25.51 21.97 -7.63
CA LEU A 211 24.47 22.31 -6.66
C LEU A 211 25.10 22.68 -5.30
N HIS A 212 24.51 23.65 -4.63
CA HIS A 212 24.98 24.13 -3.35
C HIS A 212 24.78 23.11 -2.23
N GLU A 213 25.87 22.64 -1.63
CA GLU A 213 25.84 21.84 -0.40
C GLU A 213 25.83 22.81 0.80
N THR A 214 24.73 22.78 1.55
CA THR A 214 24.50 23.67 2.68
C THR A 214 25.09 23.10 3.95
N THR A 215 25.88 23.92 4.66
CA THR A 215 26.26 23.62 6.04
C THR A 215 25.16 24.09 6.97
N CYS A 216 24.59 23.15 7.72
CA CYS A 216 23.45 23.41 8.59
C CYS A 216 23.90 23.71 10.02
N GLY A 217 23.45 24.85 10.57
CA GLY A 217 23.69 25.21 11.97
C GLY A 217 22.68 24.60 12.93
N LEU A 218 21.50 24.18 12.40
CA LEU A 218 20.46 23.47 13.11
C LEU A 218 19.87 22.38 12.19
N SER A 219 19.65 21.19 12.70
CA SER A 219 19.17 20.09 11.88
C SER A 219 18.09 19.24 12.56
N SER A 220 17.24 18.62 11.74
CA SER A 220 16.21 17.67 12.16
C SER A 220 16.07 16.55 11.13
N ASN A 221 15.56 15.39 11.54
CA ASN A 221 15.18 14.33 10.62
C ASN A 221 13.79 14.55 10.00
N SER A 222 13.02 15.52 10.47
CA SER A 222 11.65 15.79 10.02
C SER A 222 11.56 17.13 9.28
N GLY A 223 11.06 17.09 8.04
CA GLY A 223 10.79 18.30 7.26
C GLY A 223 9.73 19.18 7.89
N GLU A 224 8.75 18.62 8.60
CA GLU A 224 7.75 19.39 9.32
C GLU A 224 8.37 20.19 10.48
N THR A 225 9.31 19.58 11.22
CA THR A 225 10.07 20.29 12.26
C THR A 225 10.87 21.45 11.67
N LEU A 226 11.55 21.23 10.53
CA LEU A 226 12.29 22.29 9.86
C LEU A 226 11.39 23.43 9.38
N LYS A 227 10.16 23.11 8.90
CA LYS A 227 9.17 24.11 8.52
C LYS A 227 8.77 24.98 9.73
N GLN A 228 8.47 24.35 10.87
CA GLN A 228 8.09 25.08 12.08
C GLN A 228 9.24 25.95 12.58
N LEU A 229 10.48 25.45 12.59
CA LEU A 229 11.67 26.23 12.95
C LEU A 229 11.84 27.45 12.03
N CYS A 230 11.62 27.30 10.73
CA CYS A 230 11.69 28.37 9.77
C CYS A 230 10.61 29.45 9.99
N LEU A 231 9.36 29.02 10.27
CA LEU A 231 8.25 29.92 10.60
C LEU A 231 8.52 30.76 11.85
N GLU A 232 9.14 30.16 12.87
CA GLU A 232 9.54 30.82 14.11
C GLU A 232 10.80 31.69 13.97
N GLY A 233 11.33 31.87 12.75
CA GLY A 233 12.47 32.77 12.50
C GLY A 233 13.82 32.17 12.87
N ASN A 234 13.97 30.86 12.97
CA ASN A 234 15.24 30.25 13.36
C ASN A 234 16.24 30.10 12.20
N GLY A 235 15.91 30.50 10.98
CA GLY A 235 16.84 30.38 9.87
C GLY A 235 16.19 30.18 8.52
N ILE A 236 17.03 29.86 7.53
CA ILE A 236 16.65 29.56 6.14
C ILE A 236 16.56 28.03 5.96
N ALA A 237 15.49 27.54 5.35
CA ALA A 237 15.30 26.13 5.04
C ALA A 237 15.11 25.88 3.54
N CYS A 238 15.37 24.66 3.10
CA CYS A 238 15.01 24.20 1.75
C CYS A 238 14.05 23.03 1.85
N LEU A 239 12.77 23.27 1.53
CA LEU A 239 11.68 22.32 1.71
C LEU A 239 10.87 22.13 0.43
N SER A 240 10.12 21.02 0.38
CA SER A 240 9.25 20.67 -0.74
C SER A 240 8.04 21.60 -0.84
N ASP A 241 7.69 21.99 -2.06
CA ASP A 241 6.60 22.93 -2.41
C ASP A 241 5.26 22.54 -1.79
N TYR A 242 4.86 21.27 -1.90
CA TYR A 242 3.59 20.78 -1.34
C TYR A 242 3.44 21.00 0.18
N MET A 243 4.54 21.23 0.90
CA MET A 243 4.56 21.47 2.35
C MET A 243 4.35 22.94 2.73
N ILE A 244 4.74 23.86 1.84
CA ILE A 244 4.99 25.28 2.18
C ILE A 244 4.23 26.27 1.29
N ASP A 245 3.63 25.83 0.20
CA ASP A 245 2.97 26.74 -0.75
C ASP A 245 1.80 27.51 -0.11
N LYS A 246 1.13 26.92 0.88
CA LYS A 246 0.07 27.59 1.65
C LYS A 246 0.63 28.73 2.52
N GLU A 247 1.74 28.48 3.19
CA GLU A 247 2.40 29.47 4.04
C GLU A 247 3.04 30.60 3.21
N ILE A 248 3.55 30.27 2.02
CA ILE A 248 4.02 31.30 1.06
C ILE A 248 2.83 32.15 0.58
N ALA A 249 1.73 31.53 0.17
CA ALA A 249 0.53 32.24 -0.27
C ALA A 249 -0.09 33.12 0.85
N ALA A 250 0.05 32.69 2.11
CA ALA A 250 -0.37 33.44 3.28
C ALA A 250 0.62 34.51 3.74
N GLY A 251 1.78 34.63 3.10
CA GLY A 251 2.83 35.59 3.47
C GLY A 251 3.60 35.25 4.77
N GLN A 252 3.44 34.03 5.28
CA GLN A 252 4.13 33.56 6.47
C GLN A 252 5.56 33.09 6.17
N LEU A 253 5.80 32.69 4.93
CA LEU A 253 7.11 32.34 4.38
C LEU A 253 7.34 33.10 3.08
N VAL A 254 8.62 33.39 2.79
CA VAL A 254 9.06 34.03 1.55
C VAL A 254 10.02 33.09 0.84
N GLU A 255 9.79 32.85 -0.46
CA GLU A 255 10.75 32.15 -1.30
C GLU A 255 11.95 33.04 -1.60
N LEU A 256 13.15 32.50 -1.39
CA LEU A 256 14.42 33.16 -1.64
C LEU A 256 15.01 32.62 -2.95
N MET A 257 15.68 33.49 -3.72
CA MET A 257 16.38 33.13 -4.97
C MET A 257 15.50 32.34 -5.95
N ALA A 258 14.21 32.64 -6.06
CA ALA A 258 13.27 31.97 -6.92
C ALA A 258 13.70 31.99 -8.39
N ASP A 259 14.30 33.06 -8.86
CA ASP A 259 14.86 33.26 -10.20
C ASP A 259 16.12 32.43 -10.49
N LYS A 260 16.81 31.94 -9.44
CA LYS A 260 18.04 31.12 -9.53
C LYS A 260 17.79 29.66 -9.22
N ARG A 261 16.58 29.31 -8.86
CA ARG A 261 16.19 27.92 -8.53
C ARG A 261 16.26 27.01 -9.76
N LEU A 262 17.02 25.94 -9.62
CA LEU A 262 17.10 24.88 -10.62
C LEU A 262 15.94 23.88 -10.46
N PRO A 263 15.40 23.32 -11.55
CA PRO A 263 14.28 22.37 -11.52
C PRO A 263 14.73 20.96 -11.10
N VAL A 264 15.19 20.85 -9.85
CA VAL A 264 15.59 19.55 -9.28
C VAL A 264 14.34 18.80 -8.82
N GLU A 265 13.99 17.77 -9.57
CA GLU A 265 12.81 16.96 -9.31
C GLU A 265 12.96 16.03 -8.12
N MET A 266 11.90 15.91 -7.34
CA MET A 266 11.76 14.93 -6.27
C MET A 266 10.47 14.13 -6.52
N PRO A 267 10.56 12.97 -7.21
CA PRO A 267 9.40 12.13 -7.48
C PRO A 267 8.94 11.42 -6.21
N PHE A 268 7.62 11.31 -6.04
CA PHE A 268 6.98 10.55 -4.98
C PHE A 268 6.22 9.36 -5.57
N SER A 269 6.36 8.21 -4.95
CA SER A 269 5.71 6.97 -5.39
C SER A 269 5.05 6.24 -4.23
N ALA A 270 3.91 5.61 -4.50
CA ALA A 270 3.36 4.58 -3.63
C ALA A 270 4.08 3.26 -3.86
N VAL A 271 4.62 2.68 -2.81
CA VAL A 271 5.36 1.42 -2.85
C VAL A 271 4.67 0.36 -2.01
N TYR A 272 4.63 -0.87 -2.52
CA TYR A 272 3.95 -1.99 -1.90
C TYR A 272 4.52 -3.32 -2.37
N TYR A 273 4.33 -4.37 -1.58
CA TYR A 273 4.67 -5.73 -2.00
C TYR A 273 3.61 -6.32 -2.92
N SER A 274 4.06 -7.04 -3.96
CA SER A 274 3.16 -7.77 -4.85
C SER A 274 3.88 -8.97 -5.47
N ASP A 275 3.68 -10.17 -4.91
CA ASP A 275 4.20 -11.39 -5.50
C ASP A 275 3.34 -11.91 -6.66
N ARG A 276 2.01 -11.83 -6.60
CA ARG A 276 1.11 -12.35 -7.65
C ARG A 276 -0.18 -11.55 -7.86
N ALA A 277 -0.79 -11.04 -6.81
CA ALA A 277 -2.00 -10.23 -6.91
C ALA A 277 -2.03 -9.14 -5.85
N VAL A 278 -2.12 -7.90 -6.29
CA VAL A 278 -2.31 -6.74 -5.40
C VAL A 278 -3.69 -6.86 -4.77
N SER A 279 -3.76 -6.78 -3.44
CA SER A 279 -5.05 -6.82 -2.73
C SER A 279 -5.95 -5.68 -3.20
N THR A 280 -7.27 -5.92 -3.19
CA THR A 280 -8.28 -4.94 -3.61
C THR A 280 -8.17 -3.63 -2.81
N ARG A 281 -7.80 -3.72 -1.52
CA ARG A 281 -7.57 -2.55 -0.65
C ARG A 281 -6.44 -1.67 -1.15
N ILE A 282 -5.29 -2.27 -1.45
CA ILE A 282 -4.12 -1.54 -1.95
C ILE A 282 -4.44 -0.91 -3.30
N ARG A 283 -5.06 -1.66 -4.21
CA ARG A 283 -5.45 -1.15 -5.53
C ARG A 283 -6.41 0.03 -5.42
N ALA A 284 -7.49 -0.11 -4.63
CA ALA A 284 -8.47 0.95 -4.43
C ALA A 284 -7.84 2.24 -3.90
N PHE A 285 -6.89 2.12 -2.96
CA PHE A 285 -6.19 3.28 -2.41
C PHE A 285 -5.28 3.95 -3.45
N ILE A 286 -4.48 3.18 -4.18
CA ILE A 286 -3.56 3.71 -5.20
C ILE A 286 -4.32 4.35 -6.35
N ASP A 287 -5.39 3.72 -6.84
CA ASP A 287 -6.20 4.26 -7.92
C ASP A 287 -6.91 5.55 -7.48
N PHE A 288 -7.44 5.59 -6.25
CA PHE A 288 -8.02 6.79 -5.65
C PHE A 288 -7.00 7.93 -5.57
N LEU A 289 -5.78 7.69 -5.09
CA LEU A 289 -4.73 8.72 -5.08
C LEU A 289 -4.41 9.22 -6.49
N SER A 290 -4.26 8.30 -7.44
CA SER A 290 -3.94 8.65 -8.84
C SER A 290 -5.03 9.50 -9.51
N GLU A 291 -6.31 9.27 -9.19
CA GLU A 291 -7.44 10.07 -9.67
C GLU A 291 -7.40 11.51 -9.11
N HIS A 292 -7.13 11.65 -7.82
CA HIS A 292 -7.16 12.95 -7.15
C HIS A 292 -5.94 13.82 -7.43
N ILE A 293 -4.79 13.23 -7.72
CA ILE A 293 -3.58 13.95 -8.12
C ILE A 293 -3.76 14.64 -9.47
N LYS A 294 -4.44 13.99 -10.42
CA LYS A 294 -4.71 14.56 -11.76
C LYS A 294 -5.69 15.76 -11.73
N THR A 295 -6.47 15.87 -10.67
CA THR A 295 -7.48 16.94 -10.50
C THR A 295 -7.00 18.09 -9.63
N ALA A 296 -5.84 17.99 -8.98
CA ALA A 296 -5.28 19.07 -8.18
C ALA A 296 -4.75 20.21 -9.09
N PRO A 297 -5.07 21.48 -8.82
CA PRO A 297 -4.52 22.61 -9.56
C PRO A 297 -3.02 22.71 -9.28
N GLY A 298 -2.19 22.30 -10.25
CA GLY A 298 -0.71 22.24 -10.17
C GLY A 298 -0.11 20.98 -10.77
N GLY A 299 -0.89 19.96 -11.10
CA GLY A 299 -0.45 18.80 -11.85
C GLY A 299 -0.33 19.12 -13.34
N ALA A 300 0.76 19.74 -13.77
CA ALA A 300 1.11 19.79 -15.18
C ALA A 300 1.63 18.42 -15.60
N ALA A 301 1.10 17.92 -16.74
CA ALA A 301 1.47 16.69 -17.43
C ALA A 301 2.92 16.73 -17.93
#